data_a1865772757f6b0d1fa54aa71fd11773
#
_entry.id   a1865772757f6b0d1fa54aa71fd11773
#
_cell.length_a   1.000
_cell.length_b   1.000
_cell.length_c   1.000
_cell.angle_alpha   90.00
_cell.angle_beta   90.00
_cell.angle_gamma   90.00
#
_symmetry.space_group_name_H-M   'P 1'
#
loop_
_entity.id
_entity.type
_entity.pdbx_description
1 polymer ?
#
loop_
_entity_poly.entity_id
_entity_poly.type
_entity_poly.pdbx_seq_one_letter_code
_entity_poly.pdbx_strand_id
1 'polypeptide(L)'
;MTPIRLLIVDNHTLFRQGLISLLQNEHEFLVVGEAASGDAAVQQALALQPDVVLMDVALPGMGGIETACRLLADMPGVRVLMLTVSDSDEHLLAAIQAGARGYLLKSADADELFYAIRHVQAGGAVLSPVMTLRLFHIVRASPALLPLPTADLPLTRREQDVLRLLAQGQSNRQIAQVLMVSENTVKTHVRHILEKLELDSRSEAVALVRRKAFTA
;
A
#
# COMPACT_ATOMS: atom_id res chain seq x y z
N MET A 1 19.83 -23.86 7.11
CA MET A 1 18.83 -22.76 7.20
C MET A 1 17.49 -23.35 6.84
N THR A 2 16.42 -22.94 7.51
CA THR A 2 15.05 -23.34 7.13
C THR A 2 14.68 -22.65 5.83
N PRO A 3 14.19 -23.35 4.80
CA PRO A 3 13.82 -22.70 3.53
C PRO A 3 12.62 -21.75 3.73
N ILE A 4 12.60 -20.68 2.95
CA ILE A 4 11.50 -19.71 2.92
C ILE A 4 10.30 -20.36 2.25
N ARG A 5 9.18 -20.44 2.94
CA ARG A 5 7.95 -21.07 2.48
C ARG A 5 7.14 -20.08 1.60
N LEU A 6 6.91 -20.47 0.36
CA LEU A 6 6.29 -19.60 -0.64
C LEU A 6 4.92 -20.14 -1.07
N LEU A 7 3.93 -19.26 -1.14
CA LEU A 7 2.66 -19.50 -1.84
C LEU A 7 2.67 -18.64 -3.11
N ILE A 8 2.40 -19.26 -4.27
CA ILE A 8 2.37 -18.57 -5.56
C ILE A 8 0.92 -18.39 -6.00
N VAL A 9 0.51 -17.14 -6.24
CA VAL A 9 -0.86 -16.80 -6.62
C VAL A 9 -0.85 -16.04 -7.93
N ASP A 10 -1.31 -16.69 -8.98
CA ASP A 10 -1.37 -16.14 -10.34
C ASP A 10 -2.41 -16.89 -11.17
N ASN A 11 -3.26 -16.20 -11.93
CA ASN A 11 -4.25 -16.85 -12.77
C ASN A 11 -3.68 -17.36 -14.11
N HIS A 12 -2.46 -16.92 -14.49
CA HIS A 12 -1.78 -17.38 -15.69
C HIS A 12 -0.99 -18.65 -15.41
N THR A 13 -1.54 -19.79 -15.80
CA THR A 13 -0.98 -21.12 -15.50
C THR A 13 0.47 -21.25 -15.93
N LEU A 14 0.81 -20.81 -17.15
CA LEU A 14 2.17 -20.93 -17.67
C LEU A 14 3.19 -20.11 -16.85
N PHE A 15 2.84 -18.89 -16.49
CA PHE A 15 3.68 -18.03 -15.66
C PHE A 15 3.86 -18.63 -14.25
N ARG A 16 2.79 -19.10 -13.65
CA ARG A 16 2.79 -19.75 -12.33
C ARG A 16 3.69 -20.99 -12.31
N GLN A 17 3.56 -21.86 -13.31
CA GLN A 17 4.41 -23.05 -13.44
C GLN A 17 5.88 -22.69 -13.68
N GLY A 18 6.14 -21.66 -14.49
CA GLY A 18 7.49 -21.14 -14.71
C GLY A 18 8.14 -20.64 -13.41
N LEU A 19 7.40 -19.88 -12.60
CA LEU A 19 7.87 -19.44 -11.27
C LEU A 19 8.16 -20.60 -10.34
N ILE A 20 7.28 -21.60 -10.29
CA ILE A 20 7.49 -22.81 -9.47
C ILE A 20 8.77 -23.51 -9.89
N SER A 21 8.94 -23.76 -11.19
CA SER A 21 10.15 -24.41 -11.72
C SER A 21 11.42 -23.63 -11.41
N LEU A 22 11.37 -22.30 -11.54
CA LEU A 22 12.49 -21.41 -11.22
C LEU A 22 12.89 -21.51 -9.74
N LEU A 23 11.91 -21.39 -8.84
CA LEU A 23 12.13 -21.35 -7.40
C LEU A 23 12.52 -22.72 -6.81
N GLN A 24 12.05 -23.82 -7.41
CA GLN A 24 12.42 -25.19 -6.98
C GLN A 24 13.89 -25.53 -7.23
N ASN A 25 14.58 -24.82 -8.12
CA ASN A 25 16.01 -25.00 -8.35
C ASN A 25 16.89 -24.37 -7.25
N GLU A 26 16.30 -23.54 -6.39
CA GLU A 26 16.98 -22.84 -5.31
C GLU A 26 16.66 -23.48 -3.96
N HIS A 27 17.66 -24.07 -3.30
CA HIS A 27 17.48 -24.76 -2.02
C HIS A 27 16.97 -23.90 -0.86
N GLU A 28 17.05 -22.60 -1.00
CA GLU A 28 16.58 -21.63 0.00
C GLU A 28 15.06 -21.37 -0.06
N PHE A 29 14.37 -21.80 -1.12
CA PHE A 29 12.94 -21.61 -1.30
C PHE A 29 12.18 -22.93 -1.27
N LEU A 30 11.01 -22.92 -0.65
CA LEU A 30 10.08 -24.06 -0.65
C LEU A 30 8.70 -23.57 -1.10
N VAL A 31 8.31 -23.90 -2.32
CA VAL A 31 6.95 -23.66 -2.79
C VAL A 31 6.01 -24.63 -2.08
N VAL A 32 5.21 -24.11 -1.14
CA VAL A 32 4.29 -24.91 -0.32
C VAL A 32 2.90 -25.03 -0.94
N GLY A 33 2.56 -24.17 -1.89
CA GLY A 33 1.26 -24.20 -2.59
C GLY A 33 1.20 -23.22 -3.75
N GLU A 34 0.13 -23.37 -4.55
CA GLU A 34 -0.20 -22.49 -5.66
C GLU A 34 -1.70 -22.23 -5.72
N ALA A 35 -2.11 -21.03 -6.13
CA ALA A 35 -3.52 -20.68 -6.32
C ALA A 35 -3.73 -19.87 -7.60
N ALA A 36 -4.91 -20.01 -8.21
CA ALA A 36 -5.28 -19.30 -9.42
C ALA A 36 -6.31 -18.17 -9.17
N SER A 37 -6.74 -17.98 -7.93
CA SER A 37 -7.72 -16.96 -7.52
C SER A 37 -7.49 -16.49 -6.10
N GLY A 38 -8.04 -15.33 -5.75
CA GLY A 38 -7.92 -14.76 -4.41
C GLY A 38 -8.52 -15.64 -3.31
N ASP A 39 -9.72 -16.19 -3.54
CA ASP A 39 -10.37 -17.08 -2.56
C ASP A 39 -9.54 -18.34 -2.29
N ALA A 40 -9.01 -18.99 -3.33
CA ALA A 40 -8.14 -20.13 -3.18
C ALA A 40 -6.84 -19.76 -2.46
N ALA A 41 -6.29 -18.56 -2.72
CA ALA A 41 -5.09 -18.07 -2.07
C ALA A 41 -5.28 -17.91 -0.56
N VAL A 42 -6.41 -17.32 -0.13
CA VAL A 42 -6.73 -17.16 1.30
C VAL A 42 -6.85 -18.53 1.99
N GLN A 43 -7.59 -19.47 1.39
CA GLN A 43 -7.76 -20.82 1.95
C GLN A 43 -6.40 -21.55 2.08
N GLN A 44 -5.59 -21.51 1.03
CA GLN A 44 -4.29 -22.17 1.06
C GLN A 44 -3.30 -21.50 2.01
N ALA A 45 -3.28 -20.17 2.09
CA ALA A 45 -2.41 -19.46 3.02
C ALA A 45 -2.71 -19.82 4.47
N LEU A 46 -3.99 -19.87 4.86
CA LEU A 46 -4.41 -20.28 6.20
C LEU A 46 -4.00 -21.73 6.53
N ALA A 47 -4.11 -22.65 5.55
CA ALA A 47 -3.77 -24.06 5.74
C ALA A 47 -2.26 -24.32 5.74
N LEU A 48 -1.52 -23.65 4.85
CA LEU A 48 -0.12 -23.93 4.59
C LEU A 48 0.85 -23.01 5.35
N GLN A 49 0.38 -21.90 5.91
CA GLN A 49 1.17 -20.93 6.68
C GLN A 49 2.48 -20.55 5.96
N PRO A 50 2.42 -19.94 4.75
CA PRO A 50 3.60 -19.48 4.03
C PRO A 50 4.27 -18.29 4.74
N ASP A 51 5.57 -18.13 4.56
CA ASP A 51 6.31 -16.94 5.01
C ASP A 51 6.09 -15.76 4.06
N VAL A 52 6.07 -16.03 2.75
CA VAL A 52 5.88 -15.02 1.70
C VAL A 52 4.86 -15.52 0.68
N VAL A 53 3.96 -14.63 0.29
CA VAL A 53 3.00 -14.85 -0.81
C VAL A 53 3.42 -14.01 -2.00
N LEU A 54 3.70 -14.67 -3.13
CA LEU A 54 3.89 -14.01 -4.44
C LEU A 54 2.50 -13.86 -5.07
N MET A 55 2.02 -12.62 -5.19
CA MET A 55 0.63 -12.31 -5.51
C MET A 55 0.50 -11.53 -6.81
N ASP A 56 -0.15 -12.09 -7.81
CA ASP A 56 -0.55 -11.31 -8.99
C ASP A 56 -1.57 -10.23 -8.62
N VAL A 57 -1.37 -9.02 -9.16
CA VAL A 57 -2.31 -7.91 -9.01
C VAL A 57 -3.62 -8.20 -9.74
N ALA A 58 -3.54 -8.80 -10.93
CA ALA A 58 -4.67 -8.99 -11.85
C ALA A 58 -5.33 -10.36 -11.67
N LEU A 59 -5.89 -10.64 -10.50
CA LEU A 59 -6.66 -11.86 -10.26
C LEU A 59 -8.15 -11.70 -10.64
N PRO A 60 -8.80 -12.76 -11.11
CA PRO A 60 -10.24 -12.74 -11.36
C PRO A 60 -11.04 -12.76 -10.05
N GLY A 61 -12.20 -12.14 -10.03
CA GLY A 61 -13.07 -12.06 -8.87
C GLY A 61 -12.51 -11.12 -7.81
N MET A 62 -12.09 -11.68 -6.69
CA MET A 62 -11.32 -10.93 -5.66
C MET A 62 -9.94 -10.61 -6.22
N GLY A 63 -9.67 -9.35 -6.52
CA GLY A 63 -8.39 -8.88 -7.05
C GLY A 63 -7.21 -9.15 -6.10
N GLY A 64 -5.97 -9.16 -6.65
CA GLY A 64 -4.79 -9.47 -5.85
C GLY A 64 -4.55 -8.50 -4.68
N ILE A 65 -4.85 -7.22 -4.86
CA ILE A 65 -4.70 -6.20 -3.80
C ILE A 65 -5.72 -6.44 -2.67
N GLU A 66 -6.98 -6.73 -3.01
CA GLU A 66 -8.01 -7.07 -2.02
C GLU A 66 -7.68 -8.37 -1.29
N THR A 67 -7.17 -9.37 -2.03
CA THR A 67 -6.66 -10.63 -1.44
C THR A 67 -5.51 -10.36 -0.47
N ALA A 68 -4.57 -9.49 -0.83
CA ALA A 68 -3.47 -9.10 0.04
C ALA A 68 -3.96 -8.41 1.33
N CYS A 69 -4.92 -7.48 1.23
CA CYS A 69 -5.55 -6.85 2.40
C CYS A 69 -6.12 -7.91 3.36
N ARG A 70 -6.87 -8.88 2.82
CA ARG A 70 -7.48 -9.94 3.62
C ARG A 70 -6.45 -10.83 4.27
N LEU A 71 -5.44 -11.29 3.51
CA LEU A 71 -4.35 -12.11 4.04
C LEU A 71 -3.61 -11.42 5.19
N LEU A 72 -3.28 -10.14 5.03
CA LEU A 72 -2.54 -9.39 6.04
C LEU A 72 -3.37 -9.10 7.30
N ALA A 73 -4.72 -9.01 7.18
CA ALA A 73 -5.62 -8.90 8.31
C ALA A 73 -5.73 -10.22 9.08
N ASP A 74 -5.87 -11.36 8.36
CA ASP A 74 -6.06 -12.69 8.95
C ASP A 74 -4.73 -13.31 9.43
N MET A 75 -3.60 -12.91 8.83
CA MET A 75 -2.26 -13.45 9.08
C MET A 75 -1.22 -12.33 9.19
N PRO A 76 -1.11 -11.62 10.31
CA PRO A 76 -0.20 -10.46 10.45
C PRO A 76 1.30 -10.79 10.27
N GLY A 77 1.67 -12.07 10.36
CA GLY A 77 3.03 -12.56 10.16
C GLY A 77 3.40 -12.84 8.69
N VAL A 78 2.42 -12.98 7.80
CA VAL A 78 2.66 -13.24 6.37
C VAL A 78 3.17 -11.99 5.67
N ARG A 79 4.00 -12.15 4.68
CA ARG A 79 4.49 -11.05 3.85
C ARG A 79 3.98 -11.22 2.42
N VAL A 80 3.57 -10.12 1.81
CA VAL A 80 3.05 -10.14 0.44
C VAL A 80 4.00 -9.36 -0.47
N LEU A 81 4.45 -10.04 -1.53
CA LEU A 81 5.20 -9.48 -2.64
C LEU A 81 4.28 -9.49 -3.87
N MET A 82 3.87 -8.31 -4.32
CA MET A 82 3.00 -8.16 -5.49
C MET A 82 3.80 -8.35 -6.77
N LEU A 83 3.23 -9.08 -7.72
CA LEU A 83 3.73 -9.26 -9.09
C LEU A 83 2.73 -8.67 -10.08
N THR A 84 3.19 -7.94 -11.08
CA THR A 84 2.32 -7.28 -12.04
C THR A 84 2.93 -7.18 -13.44
N VAL A 85 2.08 -7.16 -14.44
CA VAL A 85 2.47 -6.80 -15.82
C VAL A 85 2.33 -5.30 -16.08
N SER A 86 1.58 -4.59 -15.20
CA SER A 86 1.24 -3.17 -15.36
C SER A 86 2.01 -2.31 -14.38
N ASP A 87 2.44 -1.17 -14.85
CA ASP A 87 3.10 -0.12 -14.08
C ASP A 87 2.12 0.97 -13.60
N SER A 88 0.86 0.62 -13.33
CA SER A 88 -0.19 1.54 -12.88
C SER A 88 0.13 2.16 -11.52
N ASP A 89 0.09 3.50 -11.45
CA ASP A 89 0.29 4.26 -10.21
C ASP A 89 -0.78 3.94 -9.16
N GLU A 90 -2.03 3.70 -9.58
CA GLU A 90 -3.14 3.35 -8.70
C GLU A 90 -2.92 2.00 -8.02
N HIS A 91 -2.48 1.00 -8.78
CA HIS A 91 -2.19 -0.33 -8.24
C HIS A 91 -0.99 -0.32 -7.28
N LEU A 92 0.08 0.42 -7.62
CA LEU A 92 1.24 0.58 -6.75
C LEU A 92 0.83 1.19 -5.40
N LEU A 93 0.08 2.29 -5.43
CA LEU A 93 -0.37 2.96 -4.23
C LEU A 93 -1.29 2.09 -3.38
N ALA A 94 -2.28 1.45 -4.02
CA ALA A 94 -3.20 0.55 -3.34
C ALA A 94 -2.50 -0.66 -2.71
N ALA A 95 -1.49 -1.23 -3.37
CA ALA A 95 -0.68 -2.32 -2.81
C ALA A 95 0.12 -1.89 -1.57
N ILE A 96 0.73 -0.69 -1.60
CA ILE A 96 1.43 -0.12 -0.45
C ILE A 96 0.45 0.14 0.72
N GLN A 97 -0.72 0.70 0.43
CA GLN A 97 -1.76 0.95 1.44
C GLN A 97 -2.34 -0.35 2.03
N ALA A 98 -2.41 -1.41 1.23
CA ALA A 98 -2.78 -2.75 1.69
C ALA A 98 -1.74 -3.36 2.64
N GLY A 99 -0.51 -2.83 2.68
CA GLY A 99 0.58 -3.32 3.52
C GLY A 99 1.49 -4.32 2.81
N ALA A 100 1.43 -4.43 1.48
CA ALA A 100 2.38 -5.24 0.73
C ALA A 100 3.82 -4.76 0.98
N ARG A 101 4.74 -5.70 1.12
CA ARG A 101 6.15 -5.43 1.40
C ARG A 101 7.02 -5.37 0.13
N GLY A 102 6.47 -5.78 -1.00
CA GLY A 102 7.18 -5.68 -2.26
C GLY A 102 6.24 -5.52 -3.45
N TYR A 103 6.76 -4.93 -4.51
CA TYR A 103 6.04 -4.72 -5.76
C TYR A 103 7.02 -4.80 -6.94
N LEU A 104 6.93 -5.89 -7.72
CA LEU A 104 7.79 -6.15 -8.86
C LEU A 104 6.98 -6.30 -10.14
N LEU A 105 7.62 -5.99 -11.25
CA LEU A 105 7.11 -6.34 -12.57
C LEU A 105 7.33 -7.83 -12.84
N LYS A 106 6.40 -8.49 -13.53
CA LYS A 106 6.56 -9.89 -14.00
C LYS A 106 7.68 -10.03 -15.04
N SER A 107 8.24 -8.91 -15.53
CA SER A 107 9.42 -8.88 -16.39
C SER A 107 10.74 -8.80 -15.60
N ALA A 108 10.69 -8.77 -14.27
CA ALA A 108 11.88 -8.85 -13.43
C ALA A 108 12.66 -10.14 -13.71
N ASP A 109 13.98 -10.08 -13.63
CA ASP A 109 14.80 -11.27 -13.75
C ASP A 109 14.77 -12.13 -12.47
N ALA A 110 15.38 -13.31 -12.55
CA ALA A 110 15.39 -14.26 -11.44
C ALA A 110 16.13 -13.70 -10.21
N ASP A 111 17.25 -13.02 -10.43
CA ASP A 111 18.07 -12.48 -9.34
C ASP A 111 17.32 -11.37 -8.57
N GLU A 112 16.59 -10.50 -9.29
CA GLU A 112 15.74 -9.47 -8.71
C GLU A 112 14.62 -10.10 -7.87
N LEU A 113 13.96 -11.14 -8.39
CA LEU A 113 12.92 -11.87 -7.65
C LEU A 113 13.47 -12.54 -6.39
N PHE A 114 14.59 -13.25 -6.48
CA PHE A 114 15.21 -13.92 -5.33
C PHE A 114 15.66 -12.92 -4.27
N TYR A 115 16.26 -11.82 -4.69
CA TYR A 115 16.61 -10.72 -3.80
C TYR A 115 15.37 -10.18 -3.07
N ALA A 116 14.27 -9.92 -3.82
CA ALA A 116 13.05 -9.39 -3.25
C ALA A 116 12.43 -10.34 -2.22
N ILE A 117 12.37 -11.65 -2.51
CA ILE A 117 11.84 -12.65 -1.58
C ILE A 117 12.65 -12.64 -0.27
N ARG A 118 13.99 -12.71 -0.36
CA ARG A 118 14.87 -12.67 0.82
C ARG A 118 14.69 -11.41 1.64
N HIS A 119 14.66 -10.27 0.95
CA HIS A 119 14.57 -8.96 1.62
C HIS A 119 13.23 -8.75 2.31
N VAL A 120 12.13 -9.15 1.64
CA VAL A 120 10.78 -9.10 2.21
C VAL A 120 10.66 -10.06 3.40
N GLN A 121 11.21 -11.29 3.30
CA GLN A 121 11.22 -12.24 4.40
C GLN A 121 11.99 -11.71 5.61
N ALA A 122 13.08 -11.00 5.41
CA ALA A 122 13.84 -10.35 6.49
C ALA A 122 13.14 -9.12 7.12
N GLY A 123 11.93 -8.78 6.65
CA GLY A 123 11.13 -7.65 7.16
C GLY A 123 11.35 -6.33 6.44
N GLY A 124 12.16 -6.31 5.38
CA GLY A 124 12.36 -5.15 4.52
C GLY A 124 11.21 -4.91 3.55
N ALA A 125 11.36 -3.91 2.69
CA ALA A 125 10.46 -3.62 1.59
C ALA A 125 11.25 -3.47 0.28
N VAL A 126 10.66 -3.90 -0.86
CA VAL A 126 11.31 -3.85 -2.17
C VAL A 126 10.36 -3.27 -3.22
N LEU A 127 10.88 -2.33 -3.97
CA LEU A 127 10.27 -1.83 -5.19
C LEU A 127 11.30 -1.93 -6.32
N SER A 128 10.86 -2.31 -7.52
CA SER A 128 11.76 -2.19 -8.68
C SER A 128 12.17 -0.73 -8.90
N PRO A 129 13.32 -0.44 -9.54
CA PRO A 129 13.77 0.94 -9.77
C PRO A 129 12.72 1.81 -10.46
N VAL A 130 11.98 1.25 -11.43
CA VAL A 130 10.90 1.94 -12.13
C VAL A 130 9.76 2.30 -11.17
N MET A 131 9.35 1.36 -10.32
CA MET A 131 8.29 1.58 -9.34
C MET A 131 8.71 2.56 -8.24
N THR A 132 9.96 2.56 -7.86
CA THR A 132 10.52 3.55 -6.93
C THR A 132 10.40 4.97 -7.49
N LEU A 133 10.79 5.19 -8.73
CA LEU A 133 10.63 6.50 -9.39
C LEU A 133 9.16 6.92 -9.47
N ARG A 134 8.26 6.00 -9.81
CA ARG A 134 6.82 6.28 -9.83
C ARG A 134 6.29 6.67 -8.46
N LEU A 135 6.69 5.96 -7.41
CA LEU A 135 6.30 6.31 -6.04
C LEU A 135 6.74 7.75 -5.69
N PHE A 136 7.95 8.15 -6.06
CA PHE A 136 8.40 9.54 -5.88
C PHE A 136 7.53 10.54 -6.66
N HIS A 137 7.14 10.20 -7.90
CA HIS A 137 6.22 11.04 -8.67
C HIS A 137 4.85 11.16 -8.01
N ILE A 138 4.27 10.05 -7.55
CA ILE A 138 2.97 10.02 -6.87
C ILE A 138 3.02 10.87 -5.60
N VAL A 139 4.02 10.67 -4.75
CA VAL A 139 4.19 11.41 -3.50
C VAL A 139 4.38 12.91 -3.77
N ARG A 140 5.16 13.26 -4.78
CA ARG A 140 5.38 14.66 -5.19
C ARG A 140 4.12 15.30 -5.75
N ALA A 141 3.35 14.57 -6.57
CA ALA A 141 2.10 15.06 -7.15
C ALA A 141 0.95 15.13 -6.14
N SER A 142 1.00 14.32 -5.09
CA SER A 142 -0.01 14.21 -4.04
C SER A 142 0.61 14.33 -2.66
N PRO A 143 1.01 15.53 -2.22
CA PRO A 143 1.59 15.75 -0.88
C PRO A 143 0.70 15.24 0.26
N ALA A 144 -0.57 15.00 -0.01
CA ALA A 144 -1.55 14.41 0.91
C ALA A 144 -1.29 12.93 1.26
N LEU A 145 -0.46 12.23 0.50
CA LEU A 145 -0.07 10.83 0.78
C LEU A 145 1.04 10.72 1.83
N LEU A 146 1.77 11.81 2.08
CA LEU A 146 2.69 11.86 3.20
C LEU A 146 1.88 11.87 4.50
N PRO A 147 2.25 11.09 5.52
CA PRO A 147 1.67 11.24 6.85
C PRO A 147 1.88 12.69 7.26
N LEU A 148 0.78 13.47 7.26
CA LEU A 148 0.86 14.82 7.78
C LEU A 148 1.20 14.68 9.28
N PRO A 149 2.26 15.31 9.79
CA PRO A 149 2.57 15.34 11.20
C PRO A 149 1.54 16.24 11.91
N THR A 150 0.28 15.77 11.90
CA THR A 150 -0.84 16.42 12.60
C THR A 150 -0.97 15.88 14.03
N ALA A 151 -0.22 14.82 14.39
CA ALA A 151 -0.26 14.23 15.72
C ALA A 151 0.19 15.20 16.82
N ASP A 152 1.10 16.13 16.50
CA ASP A 152 1.61 17.14 17.44
C ASP A 152 0.83 18.46 17.41
N LEU A 153 -0.25 18.54 16.62
CA LEU A 153 -1.10 19.73 16.60
C LEU A 153 -2.20 19.60 17.67
N PRO A 154 -2.57 20.69 18.35
CA PRO A 154 -3.62 20.69 19.38
C PRO A 154 -5.03 20.59 18.76
N LEU A 155 -5.20 19.65 17.83
CA LEU A 155 -6.42 19.43 17.06
C LEU A 155 -7.08 18.11 17.44
N THR A 156 -8.40 18.11 17.51
CA THR A 156 -9.19 16.88 17.61
C THR A 156 -9.07 16.05 16.34
N ARG A 157 -9.35 14.72 16.41
CA ARG A 157 -9.35 13.84 15.23
C ARG A 157 -10.18 14.42 14.07
N ARG A 158 -11.34 14.98 14.38
CA ARG A 158 -12.24 15.54 13.37
C ARG A 158 -11.66 16.80 12.71
N GLU A 159 -11.01 17.65 13.47
CA GLU A 159 -10.29 18.82 12.95
C GLU A 159 -9.07 18.40 12.10
N GLN A 160 -8.38 17.34 12.49
CA GLN A 160 -7.29 16.78 11.68
C GLN A 160 -7.80 16.24 10.33
N ASP A 161 -8.95 15.54 10.31
CA ASP A 161 -9.56 15.05 9.06
C ASP A 161 -9.94 16.21 8.15
N VAL A 162 -10.56 17.26 8.69
CA VAL A 162 -10.88 18.48 7.95
C VAL A 162 -9.61 19.16 7.42
N LEU A 163 -8.57 19.30 8.24
CA LEU A 163 -7.31 19.91 7.84
C LEU A 163 -6.60 19.14 6.72
N ARG A 164 -6.64 17.80 6.76
CA ARG A 164 -6.10 16.95 5.68
C ARG A 164 -6.81 17.24 4.35
N LEU A 165 -8.14 17.26 4.34
CA LEU A 165 -8.93 17.50 3.13
C LEU A 165 -8.76 18.95 2.63
N LEU A 166 -8.55 19.90 3.53
CA LEU A 166 -8.17 21.28 3.18
C LEU A 166 -6.82 21.34 2.46
N ALA A 167 -5.82 20.60 2.96
CA ALA A 167 -4.48 20.53 2.36
C ALA A 167 -4.50 19.92 0.96
N GLN A 168 -5.48 19.05 0.69
CA GLN A 168 -5.77 18.48 -0.63
C GLN A 168 -6.46 19.46 -1.59
N GLY A 169 -6.77 20.67 -1.15
CA GLY A 169 -7.44 21.69 -1.98
C GLY A 169 -8.95 21.51 -2.09
N GLN A 170 -9.56 20.62 -1.31
CA GLN A 170 -11.01 20.36 -1.37
C GLN A 170 -11.80 21.56 -0.83
N SER A 171 -12.92 21.90 -1.51
CA SER A 171 -13.87 22.89 -1.04
C SER A 171 -14.65 22.40 0.20
N ASN A 172 -15.23 23.31 0.99
CA ASN A 172 -16.04 22.94 2.15
C ASN A 172 -17.20 22.00 1.78
N ARG A 173 -17.77 22.16 0.59
CA ARG A 173 -18.83 21.29 0.05
C ARG A 173 -18.32 19.87 -0.19
N GLN A 174 -17.14 19.70 -0.79
CA GLN A 174 -16.50 18.40 -1.01
C GLN A 174 -16.13 17.73 0.31
N ILE A 175 -15.54 18.48 1.24
CA ILE A 175 -15.21 18.00 2.59
C ILE A 175 -16.48 17.54 3.32
N ALA A 176 -17.57 18.30 3.22
CA ALA A 176 -18.85 17.93 3.83
C ALA A 176 -19.38 16.60 3.29
N GLN A 177 -19.27 16.36 1.99
CA GLN A 177 -19.64 15.09 1.36
C GLN A 177 -18.78 13.94 1.83
N VAL A 178 -17.45 14.07 1.82
CA VAL A 178 -16.50 13.03 2.24
C VAL A 178 -16.71 12.66 3.72
N LEU A 179 -16.92 13.67 4.56
CA LEU A 179 -17.05 13.48 6.01
C LEU A 179 -18.50 13.23 6.48
N MET A 180 -19.48 13.19 5.55
CA MET A 180 -20.91 13.01 5.83
C MET A 180 -21.46 14.00 6.86
N VAL A 181 -21.12 15.28 6.72
CA VAL A 181 -21.57 16.37 7.61
C VAL A 181 -22.13 17.54 6.79
N SER A 182 -22.72 18.54 7.45
CA SER A 182 -23.15 19.74 6.77
C SER A 182 -21.96 20.65 6.39
N GLU A 183 -22.11 21.47 5.33
CA GLU A 183 -21.10 22.46 4.96
C GLU A 183 -20.86 23.49 6.09
N ASN A 184 -21.89 23.81 6.87
CA ASN A 184 -21.78 24.68 8.05
C ASN A 184 -20.91 24.05 9.14
N THR A 185 -21.03 22.74 9.34
CA THR A 185 -20.17 22.00 10.28
C THR A 185 -18.70 22.09 9.85
N VAL A 186 -18.42 21.94 8.55
CA VAL A 186 -17.06 22.10 8.02
C VAL A 186 -16.54 23.51 8.24
N LYS A 187 -17.34 24.54 7.97
CA LYS A 187 -16.97 25.96 8.23
C LYS A 187 -16.60 26.18 9.71
N THR A 188 -17.37 25.59 10.62
CA THR A 188 -17.10 25.66 12.07
C THR A 188 -15.78 25.01 12.42
N HIS A 189 -15.50 23.79 11.89
CA HIS A 189 -14.22 23.13 12.11
C HIS A 189 -13.05 23.94 11.54
N VAL A 190 -13.19 24.50 10.33
CA VAL A 190 -12.14 25.36 9.74
C VAL A 190 -11.83 26.56 10.66
N ARG A 191 -12.85 27.23 11.17
CA ARG A 191 -12.64 28.35 12.12
C ARG A 191 -11.89 27.90 13.36
N HIS A 192 -12.31 26.81 14.01
CA HIS A 192 -11.63 26.30 15.20
C HIS A 192 -10.19 25.84 14.92
N ILE A 193 -9.93 25.30 13.73
CA ILE A 193 -8.57 24.95 13.29
C ILE A 193 -7.70 26.21 13.22
N LEU A 194 -8.19 27.28 12.58
CA LEU A 194 -7.48 28.55 12.46
C LEU A 194 -7.21 29.17 13.82
N GLU A 195 -8.21 29.21 14.70
CA GLU A 195 -8.09 29.71 16.08
C GLU A 195 -7.03 28.91 16.88
N LYS A 196 -7.09 27.57 16.84
CA LYS A 196 -6.15 26.70 17.58
C LYS A 196 -4.72 26.74 17.07
N LEU A 197 -4.54 27.02 15.79
CA LEU A 197 -3.22 27.09 15.16
C LEU A 197 -2.69 28.54 15.06
N GLU A 198 -3.45 29.52 15.57
CA GLU A 198 -3.13 30.95 15.52
C GLU A 198 -2.85 31.43 14.08
N LEU A 199 -3.73 31.04 13.14
CA LEU A 199 -3.62 31.36 11.72
C LEU A 199 -4.75 32.30 11.28
N ASP A 200 -4.44 33.24 10.39
CA ASP A 200 -5.38 34.23 9.91
C ASP A 200 -6.17 33.76 8.68
N SER A 201 -5.68 32.76 7.98
CA SER A 201 -6.29 32.32 6.72
C SER A 201 -6.22 30.81 6.47
N ARG A 202 -7.21 30.33 5.68
CA ARG A 202 -7.23 28.97 5.14
C ARG A 202 -5.92 28.64 4.37
N SER A 203 -5.40 29.60 3.62
CA SER A 203 -4.17 29.45 2.83
C SER A 203 -2.97 29.19 3.72
N GLU A 204 -2.91 29.84 4.89
CA GLU A 204 -1.87 29.62 5.88
C GLU A 204 -1.97 28.23 6.53
N ALA A 205 -3.18 27.76 6.82
CA ALA A 205 -3.39 26.42 7.33
C ALA A 205 -2.89 25.35 6.33
N VAL A 206 -3.18 25.53 5.04
CA VAL A 206 -2.68 24.67 3.97
C VAL A 206 -1.15 24.75 3.85
N ALA A 207 -0.58 25.95 3.93
CA ALA A 207 0.87 26.18 3.86
C ALA A 207 1.61 25.57 5.07
N LEU A 208 1.04 25.66 6.27
CA LEU A 208 1.58 25.07 7.50
C LEU A 208 1.69 23.54 7.35
N VAL A 209 0.62 22.91 6.89
CA VAL A 209 0.58 21.46 6.66
C VAL A 209 1.64 21.05 5.64
N ARG A 210 1.73 21.76 4.51
CA ARG A 210 2.74 21.48 3.48
C ARG A 210 4.17 21.64 4.01
N ARG A 211 4.43 22.69 4.78
CA ARG A 211 5.76 22.95 5.36
C ARG A 211 6.16 21.86 6.36
N LYS A 212 5.27 21.41 7.24
CA LYS A 212 5.54 20.34 8.20
C LYS A 212 5.79 18.99 7.51
N ALA A 213 5.15 18.73 6.37
CA ALA A 213 5.37 17.52 5.59
C ALA A 213 6.79 17.45 4.96
N PHE A 214 7.50 18.58 4.83
CA PHE A 214 8.87 18.64 4.30
C PHE A 214 9.96 18.69 5.38
N THR A 215 9.59 18.81 6.66
CA THR A 215 10.55 18.98 7.77
C THR A 215 10.60 17.76 8.72
N ALA A 216 9.78 16.76 8.50
CA ALA A 216 9.71 15.49 9.23
C ALA A 216 10.24 14.34 8.38
#